data_5477f795266206e6aee6bbf10bc14a1e
#
_entry.id   5477f795266206e6aee6bbf10bc14a1e
#
_cell.length_a   1.000
_cell.length_b   1.000
_cell.length_c   1.000
_cell.angle_alpha   90.00
_cell.angle_beta   90.00
_cell.angle_gamma   90.00
#
_symmetry.space_group_name_H-M   'P 1'
#
loop_
_entity.id
_entity.type
_entity.pdbx_description
1 polymer ?
#
loop_
_entity_poly.entity_id
_entity_poly.type
_entity_poly.pdbx_seq_one_letter_code
_entity_poly.pdbx_strand_id
1 'polypeptide(L)'
;MRDPIILEQVKASLAELVRLSPGRAIEVRIPPFAAVQCGEGPTHTRGTPANVIEMDADTWLALVHGEKKWADALGEGLINASGARADLSSLLPLQNRISP
;
A
#
# COMPACT_ATOMS: atom_id res chain seq x y z
N MET A 1 -4.13 -1.04 21.44
CA MET A 1 -4.75 0.29 21.26
C MET A 1 -4.20 0.92 19.98
N ARG A 2 -5.05 1.55 19.21
CA ARG A 2 -4.60 2.20 17.98
C ARG A 2 -3.99 3.55 18.29
N ASP A 3 -2.83 3.80 17.70
CA ASP A 3 -2.16 5.09 17.85
C ASP A 3 -2.76 6.07 16.84
N PRO A 4 -3.37 7.18 17.30
CA PRO A 4 -3.99 8.14 16.37
C PRO A 4 -2.98 8.82 15.45
N ILE A 5 -1.73 8.97 15.85
CA ILE A 5 -0.70 9.55 14.98
C ILE A 5 -0.39 8.59 13.84
N ILE A 6 -0.23 7.31 14.15
CA ILE A 6 0.03 6.30 13.13
C ILE A 6 -1.17 6.17 12.20
N LEU A 7 -2.38 6.20 12.73
CA LEU A 7 -3.59 6.16 11.92
C LEU A 7 -3.60 7.30 10.89
N GLU A 8 -3.30 8.52 11.33
CA GLU A 8 -3.26 9.67 10.42
C GLU A 8 -2.20 9.51 9.36
N GLN A 9 -1.01 9.04 9.72
CA GLN A 9 0.07 8.83 8.76
C GLN A 9 -0.29 7.77 7.73
N VAL A 10 -0.90 6.67 8.17
CA VAL A 10 -1.34 5.60 7.27
C VAL A 10 -2.40 6.13 6.32
N LYS A 11 -3.41 6.83 6.84
CA LYS A 11 -4.49 7.35 6.00
C LYS A 11 -3.98 8.37 4.98
N ALA A 12 -3.12 9.29 5.41
CA ALA A 12 -2.59 10.31 4.51
C ALA A 12 -1.75 9.69 3.40
N SER A 13 -0.91 8.72 3.75
CA SER A 13 -0.05 8.08 2.75
C SER A 13 -0.85 7.20 1.80
N LEU A 14 -1.88 6.52 2.27
CA LEU A 14 -2.75 5.73 1.39
C LEU A 14 -3.54 6.64 0.45
N ALA A 15 -3.98 7.80 0.93
CA ALA A 15 -4.67 8.77 0.07
C ALA A 15 -3.73 9.25 -1.04
N GLU A 16 -2.48 9.48 -0.72
CA GLU A 16 -1.48 9.89 -1.72
C GLU A 16 -1.23 8.77 -2.73
N LEU A 17 -1.17 7.53 -2.28
CA LEU A 17 -1.04 6.38 -3.17
C LEU A 17 -2.19 6.34 -4.18
N VAL A 18 -3.41 6.52 -3.71
CA VAL A 18 -4.59 6.51 -4.59
C VAL A 18 -4.55 7.69 -5.56
N ARG A 19 -4.08 8.85 -5.12
CA ARG A 19 -3.95 10.02 -5.99
C ARG A 19 -2.95 9.76 -7.11
N LEU A 20 -1.83 9.12 -6.79
CA LEU A 20 -0.77 8.84 -7.76
C LEU A 20 -1.15 7.71 -8.71
N SER A 21 -1.91 6.75 -8.23
CA SER A 21 -2.26 5.56 -9.01
C SER A 21 -3.73 5.20 -8.76
N PRO A 22 -4.65 5.98 -9.33
CA PRO A 22 -6.08 5.71 -9.13
C PRO A 22 -6.49 4.42 -9.82
N GLY A 23 -7.57 3.83 -9.33
CA GLY A 23 -8.11 2.62 -9.92
C GLY A 23 -8.57 1.64 -8.86
N ARG A 24 -8.93 0.45 -9.30
CA ARG A 24 -9.48 -0.59 -8.43
C ARG A 24 -8.85 -1.96 -8.68
N ALA A 25 -7.69 -1.99 -9.32
CA ALA A 25 -7.06 -3.27 -9.68
C ALA A 25 -6.37 -3.93 -8.49
N ILE A 26 -5.94 -3.14 -7.49
CA ILE A 26 -5.17 -3.62 -6.35
C ILE A 26 -5.82 -3.13 -5.07
N GLU A 27 -6.03 -4.04 -4.12
CA GLU A 27 -6.45 -3.63 -2.78
C GLU A 27 -5.23 -3.64 -1.85
N VAL A 28 -5.00 -2.53 -1.15
CA VAL A 28 -3.90 -2.39 -0.20
C VAL A 28 -4.49 -2.29 1.20
N ARG A 29 -4.12 -3.22 2.06
CA ARG A 29 -4.64 -3.35 3.42
C ARG A 29 -3.53 -3.13 4.44
N ILE A 30 -3.76 -2.20 5.35
CA ILE A 30 -2.83 -1.91 6.45
C ILE A 30 -3.59 -2.09 7.77
N PRO A 31 -3.83 -3.34 8.19
CA PRO A 31 -4.61 -3.56 9.40
C PRO A 31 -3.86 -3.07 10.64
N PRO A 32 -4.56 -2.63 11.66
CA PRO A 32 -6.01 -2.49 11.75
C PRO A 32 -6.53 -1.12 11.28
N PHE A 33 -5.73 -0.36 10.55
CA PHE A 33 -5.98 1.06 10.32
C PHE A 33 -6.86 1.36 9.11
N ALA A 34 -6.53 0.81 7.93
CA ALA A 34 -7.24 1.21 6.72
C ALA A 34 -6.98 0.24 5.57
N ALA A 35 -7.81 0.38 4.53
CA ALA A 35 -7.60 -0.30 3.26
C ALA A 35 -8.07 0.63 2.15
N VAL A 36 -7.38 0.58 1.00
CA VAL A 36 -7.76 1.38 -0.18
C VAL A 36 -7.60 0.53 -1.43
N GLN A 37 -8.20 0.99 -2.53
CA GLN A 37 -7.99 0.40 -3.84
C GLN A 37 -7.21 1.39 -4.70
N CYS A 38 -6.33 0.87 -5.55
CA CYS A 38 -5.52 1.69 -6.45
C CYS A 38 -5.15 0.88 -7.69
N GLY A 39 -4.52 1.56 -8.64
CA GLY A 39 -3.99 0.93 -9.84
C GLY A 39 -5.03 0.71 -10.92
N GLU A 40 -4.63 0.96 -12.16
CA GLU A 40 -5.47 0.68 -13.32
C GLU A 40 -5.32 -0.77 -13.74
N GLY A 41 -6.39 -1.32 -14.27
CA GLY A 41 -6.38 -2.67 -14.78
C GLY A 41 -7.71 -3.37 -14.60
N PRO A 42 -7.77 -4.64 -14.97
CA PRO A 42 -9.01 -5.39 -14.81
C PRO A 42 -9.44 -5.47 -13.36
N THR A 43 -10.73 -5.35 -13.12
CA THR A 43 -11.31 -5.51 -11.79
C THR A 43 -12.27 -6.68 -11.82
N HIS A 44 -12.39 -7.35 -10.67
CA HIS A 44 -13.38 -8.40 -10.53
C HIS A 44 -14.73 -7.78 -10.27
N THR A 45 -15.75 -8.33 -10.91
CA THR A 45 -17.12 -7.89 -10.72
C THR A 45 -17.79 -8.59 -9.54
N ARG A 46 -17.15 -9.61 -8.98
CA ARG A 46 -17.65 -10.36 -7.83
C ARG A 46 -16.55 -10.69 -6.87
N GLY A 47 -16.88 -10.58 -5.59
CA GLY A 47 -16.08 -11.14 -4.53
C GLY A 47 -14.71 -10.55 -4.37
N THR A 48 -13.73 -11.42 -4.29
CA THR A 48 -12.37 -11.06 -3.89
C THR A 48 -11.65 -10.26 -4.97
N PRO A 49 -10.90 -9.20 -4.59
CA PRO A 49 -10.05 -8.48 -5.54
C PRO A 49 -9.02 -9.40 -6.18
N ALA A 50 -8.68 -9.11 -7.45
CA ALA A 50 -7.71 -9.91 -8.19
C ALA A 50 -6.31 -9.80 -7.61
N ASN A 51 -5.98 -8.66 -7.00
CA ASN A 51 -4.65 -8.39 -6.44
C ASN A 51 -4.82 -7.80 -5.06
N VAL A 52 -4.11 -8.35 -4.08
CA VAL A 52 -4.20 -7.90 -2.69
C VAL A 52 -2.79 -7.77 -2.13
N ILE A 53 -2.55 -6.65 -1.47
CA ILE A 53 -1.30 -6.39 -0.74
C ILE A 53 -1.67 -6.09 0.69
N GLU A 54 -1.04 -6.78 1.63
CA GLU A 54 -1.31 -6.57 3.05
C GLU A 54 0.01 -6.51 3.81
N MET A 55 0.12 -5.56 4.72
CA MET A 55 1.28 -5.43 5.59
C MET A 55 0.90 -4.60 6.80
N ASP A 56 1.74 -4.63 7.85
CA ASP A 56 1.48 -3.81 9.02
C ASP A 56 1.90 -2.36 8.76
N ALA A 57 1.49 -1.48 9.69
CA ALA A 57 1.72 -0.06 9.55
C ALA A 57 3.20 0.31 9.57
N ASP A 58 3.99 -0.36 10.41
CA ASP A 58 5.42 -0.05 10.49
C ASP A 58 6.12 -0.34 9.17
N THR A 59 5.81 -1.48 8.56
CA THR A 59 6.37 -1.84 7.25
C THR A 59 5.92 -0.83 6.18
N TRP A 60 4.62 -0.52 6.16
CA TRP A 60 4.09 0.42 5.18
C TRP A 60 4.77 1.79 5.28
N LEU A 61 4.87 2.33 6.48
CA LEU A 61 5.47 3.65 6.66
C LEU A 61 6.97 3.65 6.35
N ALA A 62 7.68 2.56 6.64
CA ALA A 62 9.08 2.45 6.24
C ALA A 62 9.24 2.48 4.73
N LEU A 63 8.34 1.83 3.99
CA LEU A 63 8.35 1.87 2.53
C LEU A 63 8.02 3.28 2.02
N VAL A 64 7.03 3.93 2.62
CA VAL A 64 6.62 5.29 2.25
C VAL A 64 7.76 6.27 2.40
N HIS A 65 8.53 6.15 3.47
CA HIS A 65 9.63 7.07 3.78
C HIS A 65 10.95 6.68 3.13
N GLY A 66 10.99 5.56 2.43
CA GLY A 66 12.21 5.10 1.78
C GLY A 66 13.22 4.46 2.71
N GLU A 67 12.82 4.13 3.94
CA GLU A 67 13.69 3.49 4.92
C GLU A 67 13.86 2.00 4.66
N LYS A 68 12.96 1.43 3.88
CA LYS A 68 13.00 0.03 3.48
C LYS A 68 12.57 -0.08 2.02
N LYS A 69 13.22 -0.96 1.29
CA LYS A 69 12.86 -1.21 -0.11
C LYS A 69 11.81 -2.30 -0.20
N TRP A 70 10.97 -2.21 -1.23
CA TRP A 70 9.92 -3.20 -1.48
C TRP A 70 10.49 -4.61 -1.54
N ALA A 71 11.56 -4.81 -2.32
CA ALA A 71 12.15 -6.14 -2.50
C ALA A 71 12.66 -6.71 -1.18
N ASP A 72 13.24 -5.88 -0.32
CA ASP A 72 13.73 -6.32 0.98
C ASP A 72 12.58 -6.72 1.89
N ALA A 73 11.54 -5.90 1.95
CA ALA A 73 10.38 -6.21 2.79
C ALA A 73 9.68 -7.48 2.32
N LEU A 74 9.56 -7.64 1.01
CA LEU A 74 8.95 -8.83 0.43
C LEU A 74 9.77 -10.08 0.77
N GLY A 75 11.09 -9.99 0.61
CA GLY A 75 11.98 -11.10 0.92
C GLY A 75 12.02 -11.47 2.40
N GLU A 76 11.76 -10.50 3.27
CA GLU A 76 11.71 -10.74 4.72
C GLU A 76 10.35 -11.27 5.18
N GLY A 77 9.40 -11.41 4.26
CA GLY A 77 8.07 -11.90 4.61
C GLY A 77 7.17 -10.88 5.27
N LEU A 78 7.52 -9.59 5.17
CA LEU A 78 6.75 -8.51 5.78
C LEU A 78 5.55 -8.06 4.95
N ILE A 79 5.55 -8.41 3.67
CA ILE A 79 4.48 -8.06 2.74
C ILE A 79 3.81 -9.35 2.28
N ASN A 80 2.50 -9.41 2.40
CA ASN A 80 1.71 -10.49 1.86
C ASN A 80 1.06 -9.98 0.58
N ALA A 81 1.58 -10.42 -0.57
CA ALA A 81 1.12 -9.94 -1.87
C ALA A 81 0.63 -11.11 -2.71
N SER A 82 -0.55 -11.00 -3.26
CA SER A 82 -1.12 -12.03 -4.14
C SER A 82 -1.72 -11.38 -5.38
N GLY A 83 -1.52 -12.01 -6.52
CA GLY A 83 -2.00 -11.53 -7.80
C GLY A 83 -0.88 -10.97 -8.65
N ALA A 84 -1.07 -10.98 -9.97
CA ALA A 84 -0.04 -10.61 -10.92
C ALA A 84 0.35 -9.14 -10.86
N ARG A 85 -0.54 -8.27 -10.35
CA ARG A 85 -0.32 -6.83 -10.27
C ARG A 85 -0.04 -6.35 -8.85
N ALA A 86 0.18 -7.26 -7.90
CA ALA A 86 0.38 -6.92 -6.49
C ALA A 86 1.81 -6.45 -6.22
N ASP A 87 2.18 -5.33 -6.81
CA ASP A 87 3.52 -4.76 -6.72
C ASP A 87 3.43 -3.25 -6.77
N LEU A 88 3.90 -2.59 -5.70
CA LEU A 88 3.91 -1.13 -5.60
C LEU A 88 5.31 -0.56 -5.71
N SER A 89 6.30 -1.38 -6.09
CA SER A 89 7.70 -0.95 -6.05
C SER A 89 7.98 0.29 -6.92
N SER A 90 7.26 0.43 -8.03
CA SER A 90 7.47 1.57 -8.92
C SER A 90 6.94 2.89 -8.36
N LEU A 91 6.09 2.83 -7.32
CA LEU A 91 5.48 4.01 -6.72
C LEU A 91 6.18 4.43 -5.43
N LEU A 92 7.00 3.57 -4.87
CA LEU A 92 7.64 3.81 -3.58
C LEU A 92 9.10 4.25 -3.76
N PRO A 93 9.61 5.12 -2.91
CA PRO A 93 8.94 5.71 -1.75
C PRO A 93 8.00 6.84 -2.16
N LEU A 94 6.96 7.05 -1.36
CA LEU A 94 6.00 8.13 -1.61
C LEU A 94 6.51 9.48 -1.13
N GLN A 95 7.44 9.48 -0.19
CA GLN A 95 7.92 10.70 0.42
C GLN A 95 8.45 11.69 -0.62
N ASN A 96 9.14 11.18 -1.66
CA ASN A 96 9.67 12.03 -2.72
C ASN A 96 8.59 12.62 -3.62
N ARG A 97 7.36 12.14 -3.50
CA ARG A 97 6.23 12.55 -4.34
C ARG A 97 5.20 13.36 -3.57
N ILE A 98 5.26 13.31 -2.23
CA ILE A 98 4.33 14.03 -1.36
C ILE A 98 4.84 15.44 -1.10
N SER A 99 6.14 15.59 -0.90
CA SER A 99 6.75 16.87 -0.58
C SER A 99 6.78 17.81 -1.77
N PRO A 100 6.50 19.08 -1.55
CA PRO A 100 6.67 20.07 -2.61
C PRO A 100 8.14 20.21 -3.01
#